data_a0ea9731bcdd96f217ed712571a7c7de
#
_entry.id   a0ea9731bcdd96f217ed712571a7c7de
#
_cell.length_a   1.000
_cell.length_b   1.000
_cell.length_c   1.000
_cell.angle_alpha   90.00
_cell.angle_beta   90.00
_cell.angle_gamma   90.00
#
_symmetry.space_group_name_H-M   'P 1'
#
loop_
_entity.id
_entity.type
_entity.pdbx_description
1 polymer ?
#
loop_
_entity_poly.entity_id
_entity_poly.type
_entity_poly.pdbx_seq_one_letter_code
_entity_poly.pdbx_strand_id
1 'polypeptide(L)'
;MRRKQKARQWFLLGQLYEAVGNKEQAYKSYQRVLRQHPPYEVEFNARVAMTEVMAGTQAKKMIAKLRRMAVNENNKDYLDQVYYAIGNIYLAKKDTLQAIDAYEKGNKGATRSGIEKGVLLLKLGDLYWKLEYKDFYCL
;
A
#
# COMPACT_ATOMS: atom_id res chain seq x y z
N MET A 1 15.04 15.99 20.20
CA MET A 1 14.86 15.22 18.94
C MET A 1 14.04 16.04 17.95
N ARG A 2 14.51 16.17 16.73
CA ARG A 2 13.82 16.94 15.70
C ARG A 2 12.52 16.24 15.25
N ARG A 3 11.49 17.02 14.89
CA ARG A 3 10.19 16.47 14.46
C ARG A 3 10.32 15.45 13.32
N LYS A 4 11.20 15.71 12.36
CA LYS A 4 11.47 14.80 11.23
C LYS A 4 11.98 13.43 11.71
N GLN A 5 12.86 13.40 12.70
CA GLN A 5 13.36 12.16 13.30
C GLN A 5 12.27 11.43 14.08
N LYS A 6 11.43 12.17 14.82
CA LYS A 6 10.28 11.59 15.53
C LYS A 6 9.29 10.96 14.54
N ALA A 7 9.01 11.63 13.44
CA ALA A 7 8.12 11.09 12.40
C ALA A 7 8.64 9.76 11.86
N ARG A 8 9.93 9.68 11.55
CA ARG A 8 10.57 8.44 11.07
C ARG A 8 10.51 7.32 12.10
N GLN A 9 10.75 7.64 13.36
CA GLN A 9 10.70 6.64 14.43
C GLN A 9 9.29 6.11 14.65
N TRP A 10 8.28 6.98 14.63
CA TRP A 10 6.88 6.55 14.72
C TRP A 10 6.46 5.71 13.52
N PHE A 11 6.94 6.05 12.32
CA PHE A 11 6.67 5.26 11.12
C PHE A 11 7.27 3.86 11.24
N LEU A 12 8.55 3.77 11.63
CA LEU A 12 9.23 2.50 11.85
C LEU A 12 8.51 1.66 12.91
N LEU A 13 8.11 2.27 14.01
CA LEU A 13 7.37 1.58 15.07
C LEU A 13 6.05 1.03 14.55
N GLY A 14 5.34 1.80 13.72
CA GLY A 14 4.12 1.33 13.06
C GLY A 14 4.36 0.08 12.21
N GLN A 15 5.42 0.09 11.41
CA GLN A 15 5.80 -1.08 10.60
C GLN A 15 6.15 -2.30 11.47
N LEU A 16 6.84 -2.10 12.57
CA LEU A 16 7.15 -3.19 13.51
C LEU A 16 5.89 -3.77 14.15
N TYR A 17 4.93 -2.93 14.55
CA TYR A 17 3.66 -3.40 15.05
C TYR A 17 2.86 -4.18 13.99
N GLU A 18 2.89 -3.74 12.73
CA GLU A 18 2.28 -4.53 11.65
C GLU A 18 2.93 -5.91 11.51
N ALA A 19 4.26 -5.96 11.57
CA ALA A 19 5.01 -7.22 11.43
C ALA A 19 4.65 -8.24 12.52
N VAL A 20 4.34 -7.77 13.73
CA VAL A 20 3.91 -8.66 14.82
C VAL A 20 2.40 -8.81 14.92
N GLY A 21 1.64 -8.26 13.97
CA GLY A 21 0.19 -8.41 13.90
C GLY A 21 -0.62 -7.49 14.82
N ASN A 22 0.02 -6.52 15.47
CA ASN A 22 -0.66 -5.56 16.34
C ASN A 22 -1.16 -4.35 15.54
N LYS A 23 -2.28 -4.52 14.86
CA LYS A 23 -2.86 -3.51 13.95
C LYS A 23 -3.28 -2.23 14.67
N GLU A 24 -3.80 -2.34 15.89
CA GLU A 24 -4.23 -1.17 16.65
C GLU A 24 -3.05 -0.25 16.98
N GLN A 25 -1.97 -0.80 17.48
CA GLN A 25 -0.78 -0.01 17.78
C GLN A 25 -0.08 0.50 16.53
N ALA A 26 -0.10 -0.28 15.45
CA ALA A 26 0.40 0.18 14.15
C ALA A 26 -0.36 1.43 13.70
N TYR A 27 -1.68 1.40 13.71
CA TYR A 27 -2.52 2.54 13.33
C TYR A 27 -2.23 3.77 14.19
N LYS A 28 -2.18 3.60 15.51
CA LYS A 28 -1.84 4.70 16.44
C LYS A 28 -0.46 5.30 16.18
N SER A 29 0.51 4.45 15.85
CA SER A 29 1.86 4.90 15.52
C SER A 29 1.88 5.75 14.24
N TYR A 30 1.17 5.33 13.19
CA TYR A 30 1.04 6.12 11.96
C TYR A 30 0.29 7.44 12.19
N GLN A 31 -0.74 7.47 13.05
CA GLN A 31 -1.38 8.72 13.43
C GLN A 31 -0.38 9.70 14.08
N ARG A 32 0.52 9.18 14.89
CA ARG A 32 1.56 10.01 15.52
C ARG A 32 2.56 10.57 14.52
N VAL A 33 2.82 9.84 13.41
CA VAL A 33 3.60 10.39 12.28
C VAL A 33 2.97 11.68 11.78
N LEU A 34 1.66 11.66 11.53
CA LEU A 34 0.94 12.82 11.01
C LEU A 34 1.00 14.03 11.94
N ARG A 35 0.98 13.80 13.25
CA ARG A 35 1.07 14.86 14.27
C ARG A 35 2.42 15.57 14.30
N GLN A 36 3.45 15.00 13.69
CA GLN A 36 4.77 15.63 13.59
C GLN A 36 4.87 16.61 12.42
N HIS A 37 3.80 16.76 11.62
CA HIS A 37 3.78 17.59 10.41
C HIS A 37 4.98 17.28 9.50
N PRO A 38 5.12 16.01 9.07
CA PRO A 38 6.27 15.58 8.26
C PRO A 38 6.20 16.11 6.83
N PRO A 39 7.28 15.97 6.05
CA PRO A 39 7.21 16.21 4.61
C PRO A 39 6.09 15.40 3.95
N TYR A 40 5.53 15.91 2.85
CA TYR A 40 4.36 15.33 2.18
C TYR A 40 4.52 13.84 1.86
N GLU A 41 5.68 13.42 1.40
CA GLU A 41 5.95 12.01 1.09
C GLU A 41 5.76 11.11 2.31
N VAL A 42 6.27 11.52 3.47
CA VAL A 42 6.13 10.76 4.72
C VAL A 42 4.67 10.76 5.19
N GLU A 43 4.00 11.89 5.10
CA GLU A 43 2.57 12.00 5.40
C GLU A 43 1.75 11.06 4.52
N PHE A 44 2.02 11.08 3.22
CA PHE A 44 1.35 10.23 2.24
C PHE A 44 1.55 8.74 2.56
N ASN A 45 2.79 8.32 2.81
CA ASN A 45 3.11 6.94 3.16
C ASN A 45 2.39 6.50 4.45
N ALA A 46 2.32 7.37 5.45
CA ALA A 46 1.60 7.07 6.68
C ALA A 46 0.10 6.90 6.43
N ARG A 47 -0.51 7.75 5.59
CA ARG A 47 -1.92 7.63 5.23
C ARG A 47 -2.22 6.34 4.47
N VAL A 48 -1.36 5.95 3.54
CA VAL A 48 -1.49 4.67 2.82
C VAL A 48 -1.38 3.50 3.80
N ALA A 49 -0.38 3.51 4.67
CA ALA A 49 -0.21 2.46 5.68
C ALA A 49 -1.42 2.34 6.61
N MET A 50 -2.00 3.46 7.02
CA MET A 50 -3.23 3.46 7.84
C MET A 50 -4.39 2.80 7.11
N THR A 51 -4.55 3.03 5.80
CA THR A 51 -5.61 2.38 5.02
C THR A 51 -5.40 0.87 4.93
N GLU A 52 -4.17 0.42 4.75
CA GLU A 52 -3.84 -1.01 4.71
C GLU A 52 -4.14 -1.70 6.05
N VAL A 53 -3.76 -1.08 7.16
CA VAL A 53 -4.04 -1.60 8.51
C VAL A 53 -5.55 -1.76 8.75
N MET A 54 -6.34 -0.78 8.31
CA MET A 54 -7.80 -0.80 8.49
C MET A 54 -8.53 -1.71 7.50
N ALA A 55 -7.87 -2.14 6.44
CA ALA A 55 -8.49 -2.90 5.35
C ALA A 55 -9.00 -4.28 5.79
N GLY A 56 -8.46 -4.85 6.88
CA GLY A 56 -8.90 -6.14 7.40
C GLY A 56 -10.40 -6.20 7.72
N THR A 57 -10.96 -5.11 8.23
CA THR A 57 -12.37 -5.01 8.62
C THR A 57 -13.20 -4.12 7.69
N GLN A 58 -12.57 -3.21 6.96
CA GLN A 58 -13.23 -2.18 6.15
C GLN A 58 -12.64 -2.08 4.75
N ALA A 59 -12.43 -3.22 4.09
CA ALA A 59 -11.73 -3.28 2.81
C ALA A 59 -12.35 -2.36 1.75
N LYS A 60 -13.67 -2.43 1.54
CA LYS A 60 -14.35 -1.60 0.53
C LYS A 60 -14.17 -0.10 0.78
N LYS A 61 -14.30 0.31 2.04
CA LYS A 61 -14.15 1.72 2.44
C LYS A 61 -12.72 2.21 2.23
N MET A 62 -11.74 1.38 2.56
CA MET A 62 -10.33 1.73 2.40
C MET A 62 -9.92 1.78 0.93
N ILE A 63 -10.39 0.85 0.10
CA ILE A 63 -10.18 0.89 -1.35
C ILE A 63 -10.78 2.16 -1.96
N ALA A 64 -12.00 2.53 -1.56
CA ALA A 64 -12.63 3.77 -2.03
C ALA A 64 -11.81 5.01 -1.62
N LYS A 65 -11.27 5.03 -0.41
CA LYS A 65 -10.39 6.10 0.08
C LYS A 65 -9.10 6.18 -0.73
N LEU A 66 -8.46 5.05 -0.99
CA LEU A 66 -7.24 4.99 -1.82
C LEU A 66 -7.51 5.45 -3.25
N ARG A 67 -8.65 5.06 -3.84
CA ARG A 67 -9.03 5.51 -5.18
C ARG A 67 -9.23 7.02 -5.24
N ARG A 68 -9.79 7.63 -4.20
CA ARG A 68 -9.88 9.09 -4.10
C ARG A 68 -8.51 9.76 -4.01
N MET A 69 -7.57 9.12 -3.31
CA MET A 69 -6.19 9.59 -3.27
C MET A 69 -5.53 9.51 -4.66
N ALA A 70 -5.85 8.47 -5.43
CA ALA A 70 -5.29 8.29 -6.77
C ALA A 70 -5.71 9.38 -7.76
N VAL A 71 -6.92 9.92 -7.66
CA VAL A 71 -7.41 10.97 -8.57
C VAL A 71 -6.98 12.37 -8.15
N ASN A 72 -6.37 12.55 -7.00
CA ASN A 72 -5.86 13.83 -6.56
C ASN A 72 -4.55 14.14 -7.29
N GLU A 73 -4.52 15.28 -7.98
CA GLU A 73 -3.35 15.72 -8.77
C GLU A 73 -2.05 15.78 -7.97
N ASN A 74 -2.15 16.13 -6.68
CA ASN A 74 -0.97 16.18 -5.80
C ASN A 74 -0.31 14.81 -5.61
N ASN A 75 -1.04 13.74 -5.91
CA ASN A 75 -0.59 12.36 -5.72
C ASN A 75 -0.17 11.65 -7.01
N LYS A 76 -0.10 12.36 -8.14
CA LYS A 76 0.22 11.75 -9.43
C LYS A 76 1.55 11.01 -9.45
N ASP A 77 2.52 11.44 -8.66
CA ASP A 77 3.83 10.80 -8.57
C ASP A 77 3.84 9.58 -7.60
N TYR A 78 2.71 9.32 -6.95
CA TYR A 78 2.56 8.25 -5.97
C TYR A 78 1.51 7.22 -6.37
N LEU A 79 1.07 7.23 -7.64
CA LEU A 79 0.03 6.32 -8.12
C LEU A 79 0.44 4.85 -7.98
N ASP A 80 1.72 4.54 -8.19
CA ASP A 80 2.27 3.21 -8.00
C ASP A 80 2.05 2.71 -6.56
N GLN A 81 2.29 3.57 -5.58
CA GLN A 81 2.09 3.23 -4.16
C GLN A 81 0.61 3.04 -3.83
N VAL A 82 -0.26 3.92 -4.34
CA VAL A 82 -1.71 3.83 -4.10
C VAL A 82 -2.27 2.54 -4.67
N TYR A 83 -1.97 2.23 -5.92
CA TYR A 83 -2.47 1.01 -6.56
C TYR A 83 -1.81 -0.25 -6.00
N TYR A 84 -0.56 -0.17 -5.55
CA TYR A 84 0.08 -1.27 -4.83
C TYR A 84 -0.72 -1.59 -3.54
N ALA A 85 -1.09 -0.58 -2.77
CA ALA A 85 -1.90 -0.75 -1.56
C ALA A 85 -3.28 -1.35 -1.88
N ILE A 86 -3.95 -0.87 -2.94
CA ILE A 86 -5.23 -1.41 -3.39
C ILE A 86 -5.08 -2.89 -3.76
N GLY A 87 -4.06 -3.22 -4.53
CA GLY A 87 -3.76 -4.60 -4.91
C GLY A 87 -3.53 -5.51 -3.71
N ASN A 88 -2.78 -5.03 -2.72
CA ASN A 88 -2.53 -5.79 -1.49
C ASN A 88 -3.82 -6.07 -0.72
N ILE A 89 -4.75 -5.11 -0.68
CA ILE A 89 -6.06 -5.30 -0.02
C ILE A 89 -6.87 -6.37 -0.75
N TYR A 90 -6.96 -6.32 -2.08
CA TYR A 90 -7.65 -7.33 -2.87
C TYR A 90 -7.01 -8.71 -2.71
N LEU A 91 -5.68 -8.77 -2.70
CA LEU A 91 -4.95 -10.05 -2.54
C LEU A 91 -5.24 -10.67 -1.17
N ALA A 92 -5.29 -9.87 -0.11
CA ALA A 92 -5.65 -10.32 1.22
C ALA A 92 -7.10 -10.86 1.28
N LYS A 93 -7.98 -10.37 0.41
CA LYS A 93 -9.36 -10.85 0.25
C LYS A 93 -9.47 -12.01 -0.74
N LYS A 94 -8.35 -12.52 -1.24
CA LYS A 94 -8.27 -13.62 -2.24
C LYS A 94 -8.91 -13.27 -3.58
N ASP A 95 -9.07 -11.99 -3.88
CA ASP A 95 -9.53 -11.51 -5.18
C ASP A 95 -8.33 -11.21 -6.07
N THR A 96 -7.76 -12.28 -6.62
CA THR A 96 -6.52 -12.22 -7.40
C THR A 96 -6.66 -11.40 -8.68
N LEU A 97 -7.81 -11.48 -9.37
CA LEU A 97 -8.03 -10.74 -10.61
C LEU A 97 -8.05 -9.23 -10.38
N GLN A 98 -8.75 -8.77 -9.35
CA GLN A 98 -8.77 -7.35 -8.98
C GLN A 98 -7.40 -6.88 -8.48
N ALA A 99 -6.66 -7.74 -7.78
CA ALA A 99 -5.30 -7.42 -7.35
C ALA A 99 -4.39 -7.19 -8.56
N ILE A 100 -4.44 -8.06 -9.55
CA ILE A 100 -3.67 -7.92 -10.80
C ILE A 100 -4.03 -6.61 -11.50
N ASP A 101 -5.33 -6.31 -11.65
CA ASP A 101 -5.79 -5.06 -12.28
C ASP A 101 -5.21 -3.84 -11.57
N ALA A 102 -5.24 -3.81 -10.24
CA ALA A 102 -4.68 -2.72 -9.45
C ALA A 102 -3.16 -2.58 -9.63
N TYR A 103 -2.43 -3.69 -9.59
CA TYR A 103 -0.98 -3.68 -9.80
C TYR A 103 -0.60 -3.21 -11.21
N GLU A 104 -1.36 -3.63 -12.24
CA GLU A 104 -1.14 -3.15 -13.60
C GLU A 104 -1.37 -1.64 -13.73
N LYS A 105 -2.43 -1.13 -13.11
CA LYS A 105 -2.69 0.32 -13.07
C LYS A 105 -1.57 1.07 -12.37
N GLY A 106 -1.04 0.52 -11.28
CA GLY A 106 0.11 1.08 -10.59
C GLY A 106 1.37 1.11 -11.46
N ASN A 107 1.62 0.04 -12.20
CA ASN A 107 2.76 -0.02 -13.11
C ASN A 107 2.65 1.01 -14.25
N LYS A 108 1.46 1.15 -14.85
CA LYS A 108 1.20 2.15 -15.90
C LYS A 108 1.27 3.58 -15.39
N GLY A 109 0.81 3.82 -14.15
CA GLY A 109 0.82 5.14 -13.54
C GLY A 109 2.16 5.54 -12.92
N ALA A 110 3.14 4.63 -12.87
CA ALA A 110 4.44 4.90 -12.27
C ALA A 110 5.24 5.88 -13.13
N THR A 111 5.45 7.08 -12.61
CA THR A 111 6.27 8.11 -13.28
C THR A 111 7.74 8.01 -12.89
N ARG A 112 8.02 7.29 -11.79
CA ARG A 112 9.37 7.05 -11.29
C ARG A 112 9.77 5.60 -11.57
N SER A 113 10.97 5.41 -12.09
CA SER A 113 11.60 4.08 -12.15
C SER A 113 12.37 3.86 -10.85
N GLY A 114 12.25 2.68 -10.26
CA GLY A 114 12.96 2.40 -9.02
C GLY A 114 12.42 1.17 -8.30
N ILE A 115 12.66 1.12 -7.00
CA ILE A 115 12.34 -0.04 -6.17
C ILE A 115 10.83 -0.32 -6.18
N GLU A 116 10.00 0.71 -6.08
CA GLU A 116 8.54 0.58 -6.05
C GLU A 116 8.00 -0.05 -7.34
N LYS A 117 8.47 0.40 -8.48
CA LYS A 117 8.09 -0.19 -9.77
C LYS A 117 8.58 -1.63 -9.90
N GLY A 118 9.80 -1.91 -9.44
CA GLY A 118 10.35 -3.26 -9.40
C GLY A 118 9.52 -4.20 -8.55
N VAL A 119 9.07 -3.75 -7.38
CA VAL A 119 8.19 -4.53 -6.49
C VAL A 119 6.86 -4.84 -7.17
N LEU A 120 6.23 -3.86 -7.85
CA LEU A 120 5.00 -4.07 -8.62
C LEU A 120 5.18 -5.13 -9.71
N LEU A 121 6.27 -5.06 -10.47
CA LEU A 121 6.56 -6.02 -11.54
C LEU A 121 6.79 -7.43 -10.99
N LEU A 122 7.49 -7.57 -9.88
CA LEU A 122 7.69 -8.85 -9.20
C LEU A 122 6.36 -9.44 -8.72
N LYS A 123 5.50 -8.62 -8.12
CA LYS A 123 4.17 -9.06 -7.69
C LYS A 123 3.31 -9.52 -8.86
N LEU A 124 3.30 -8.77 -9.95
CA LEU A 124 2.55 -9.15 -11.16
C LEU A 124 3.07 -10.46 -11.75
N GLY A 125 4.39 -10.60 -11.89
CA GLY A 125 5.01 -11.83 -12.39
C GLY A 125 4.67 -13.04 -11.53
N ASP A 126 4.74 -12.91 -10.21
CA ASP A 126 4.38 -13.98 -9.27
C ASP A 126 2.90 -14.39 -9.40
N LEU A 127 1.99 -13.42 -9.51
CA LEU A 127 0.56 -13.68 -9.65
C LEU A 127 0.23 -14.32 -10.98
N TYR A 128 0.81 -13.85 -12.09
CA TYR A 128 0.63 -14.47 -13.40
C TYR A 128 1.13 -15.91 -13.41
N TRP A 129 2.30 -16.15 -12.81
CA TRP A 129 2.87 -17.48 -12.70
C TRP A 129 1.95 -18.43 -11.92
N LYS A 130 1.42 -17.99 -10.78
CA LYS A 130 0.48 -18.77 -9.96
C LYS A 130 -0.82 -19.09 -10.70
N LEU A 131 -1.34 -18.16 -11.48
CA LEU A 131 -2.53 -18.38 -12.29
C LEU A 131 -2.27 -19.43 -13.38
N GLU A 132 -1.20 -19.32 -14.13
CA GLU A 132 -0.82 -20.30 -15.15
C GLU A 132 -0.60 -21.68 -14.55
N TYR A 133 0.13 -21.75 -13.44
CA TYR A 133 0.38 -23.00 -12.73
C TYR A 133 -0.94 -23.64 -12.27
N LYS A 134 -1.83 -22.85 -11.68
CA LYS A 134 -3.14 -23.33 -11.22
C LYS A 134 -3.98 -23.85 -12.37
N ASP A 135 -4.04 -23.14 -13.48
CA ASP A 135 -4.77 -23.56 -14.68
C ASP A 135 -4.20 -24.85 -15.25
N PHE A 136 -2.89 -24.99 -15.26
CA PHE A 136 -2.19 -26.20 -15.75
C PHE A 136 -2.51 -27.43 -14.90
N TYR A 137 -2.60 -27.29 -13.57
CA TYR A 137 -2.82 -28.41 -12.65
C TYR A 137 -4.28 -28.65 -12.27
N CYS A 138 -5.19 -27.76 -12.61
CA CYS A 138 -6.63 -27.94 -12.41
C CYS A 138 -7.34 -28.62 -13.60
N LEU A 139 -6.55 -29.00 -14.62
CA LEU A 139 -7.03 -29.84 -15.73
C LEU A 139 -7.02 -31.30 -15.28
#